data_8dbbbfab78055410d691aa843a541e29
#
_entry.id   8dbbbfab78055410d691aa843a541e29
#
_cell.length_a   1.000
_cell.length_b   1.000
_cell.length_c   1.000
_cell.angle_alpha   90.00
_cell.angle_beta   90.00
_cell.angle_gamma   90.00
#
_symmetry.space_group_name_H-M   'P 1'
#
loop_
_entity.id
_entity.type
_entity.pdbx_description
1 polymer ?
#
loop_
_entity_poly.entity_id
_entity_poly.type
_entity_poly.pdbx_seq_one_letter_code
_entity_poly.pdbx_strand_id
1 'polypeptide(L)'
;MNKNSILRSILLIFILVSYLSSCATFEGDLITSKNDRDFLDASFSFTASESFLNGKASFLKQKENLIINFKSSRFFPKFSLVFKNKDTYQLLVNNSFRSKAEEIIQKNDKLIFTLYSVVDWYYRDCLSGDCKLLKIIEDSILVEKISDAQEDTDKLVATNPFYKLKILINK
;
A
#
# COMPACT_ATOMS: atom_id res chain seq x y z
N MET A 1 38.26 -48.02 -12.80
CA MET A 1 37.45 -46.88 -12.36
C MET A 1 36.00 -47.35 -12.28
N ASN A 2 35.41 -47.29 -11.09
CA ASN A 2 34.17 -48.02 -10.76
C ASN A 2 32.94 -47.18 -11.24
N LYS A 3 32.18 -47.70 -12.22
CA LYS A 3 31.01 -47.05 -12.80
C LYS A 3 30.01 -46.50 -11.73
N ASN A 4 29.91 -47.18 -10.60
CA ASN A 4 29.04 -46.79 -9.50
C ASN A 4 29.51 -45.55 -8.73
N SER A 5 30.82 -45.21 -8.78
CA SER A 5 31.37 -44.01 -8.14
C SER A 5 31.04 -42.77 -8.96
N ILE A 6 31.10 -42.88 -10.29
CA ILE A 6 30.77 -41.76 -11.21
C ILE A 6 29.28 -41.43 -11.13
N LEU A 7 28.43 -42.45 -11.08
CA LEU A 7 26.96 -42.23 -10.98
C LEU A 7 26.57 -41.55 -9.67
N ARG A 8 27.21 -41.90 -8.55
CA ARG A 8 26.98 -41.24 -7.24
C ARG A 8 27.44 -39.79 -7.23
N SER A 9 28.59 -39.49 -7.88
CA SER A 9 29.07 -38.11 -7.98
C SER A 9 28.17 -37.23 -8.83
N ILE A 10 27.63 -37.74 -9.94
CA ILE A 10 26.69 -37.01 -10.81
C ILE A 10 25.38 -36.75 -10.06
N LEU A 11 24.85 -37.73 -9.28
CA LEU A 11 23.64 -37.57 -8.52
C LEU A 11 23.80 -36.49 -7.42
N LEU A 12 24.95 -36.47 -6.73
CA LEU A 12 25.26 -35.46 -5.72
C LEU A 12 25.34 -34.03 -6.31
N ILE A 13 25.91 -33.89 -7.49
CA ILE A 13 25.99 -32.60 -8.20
C ILE A 13 24.59 -32.13 -8.60
N PHE A 14 23.73 -33.05 -9.07
CA PHE A 14 22.33 -32.68 -9.43
C PHE A 14 21.52 -32.24 -8.21
N ILE A 15 21.69 -32.88 -7.07
CA ILE A 15 21.03 -32.49 -5.81
C ILE A 15 21.55 -31.12 -5.35
N LEU A 16 22.87 -30.89 -5.42
CA LEU A 16 23.46 -29.59 -5.05
C LEU A 16 22.99 -28.43 -5.94
N VAL A 17 22.89 -28.66 -7.23
CA VAL A 17 22.39 -27.66 -8.20
C VAL A 17 20.89 -27.38 -7.95
N SER A 18 20.10 -28.38 -7.59
CA SER A 18 18.67 -28.20 -7.25
C SER A 18 18.47 -27.37 -5.98
N TYR A 19 19.36 -27.50 -5.00
CA TYR A 19 19.34 -26.65 -3.78
C TYR A 19 19.79 -25.21 -4.03
N LEU A 20 20.66 -24.98 -4.98
CA LEU A 20 21.15 -23.62 -5.34
C LEU A 20 20.14 -22.85 -6.21
N SER A 21 19.27 -23.52 -6.94
CA SER A 21 18.22 -22.88 -7.75
C SER A 21 16.98 -22.47 -6.93
N SER A 22 16.89 -22.85 -5.67
CA SER A 22 15.75 -22.54 -4.77
C SER A 22 15.86 -21.17 -4.09
N CYS A 23 16.95 -20.45 -4.24
CA CYS A 23 17.08 -19.06 -3.82
C CYS A 23 16.89 -18.10 -4.99
N ALA A 24 15.81 -18.24 -5.75
CA ALA A 24 15.25 -17.10 -6.45
C ALA A 24 14.68 -16.18 -5.36
N THR A 25 15.50 -15.28 -4.84
CA THR A 25 15.02 -14.07 -4.17
C THR A 25 14.12 -13.39 -5.17
N PHE A 26 12.81 -13.55 -4.97
CA PHE A 26 11.83 -12.67 -5.58
C PHE A 26 12.10 -11.29 -4.97
N GLU A 27 13.07 -10.57 -5.50
CA GLU A 27 13.12 -9.13 -5.39
C GLU A 27 11.85 -8.66 -6.11
N GLY A 28 10.78 -8.57 -5.32
CA GLY A 28 9.58 -7.89 -5.79
C GLY A 28 10.02 -6.46 -6.06
N ASP A 29 10.34 -6.19 -7.33
CA ASP A 29 10.48 -4.82 -7.78
C ASP A 29 9.25 -4.08 -7.26
N LEU A 30 9.49 -3.16 -6.32
CA LEU A 30 8.49 -2.17 -5.94
C LEU A 30 7.93 -1.68 -7.26
N ILE A 31 6.64 -1.87 -7.49
CA ILE A 31 5.99 -1.54 -8.75
C ILE A 31 6.33 -0.07 -9.08
N THR A 32 7.46 0.12 -9.71
CA THR A 32 7.82 1.37 -10.37
C THR A 32 7.17 1.27 -11.72
N SER A 33 5.90 1.70 -11.78
CA SER A 33 5.23 1.88 -13.06
C SER A 33 6.12 2.75 -13.95
N LYS A 34 6.35 2.31 -15.16
CA LYS A 34 7.14 3.03 -16.17
C LYS A 34 6.47 4.37 -16.59
N ASN A 35 5.24 4.61 -16.12
CA ASN A 35 4.46 5.84 -16.28
C ASN A 35 4.08 6.38 -14.90
N ASP A 36 4.92 7.27 -14.34
CA ASP A 36 4.60 8.03 -13.11
C ASP A 36 3.31 8.87 -13.22
N ARG A 37 2.72 8.97 -14.40
CA ARG A 37 1.52 9.76 -14.67
C ARG A 37 0.21 9.13 -14.17
N ASP A 38 0.23 7.85 -13.83
CA ASP A 38 -0.99 7.14 -13.39
C ASP A 38 -1.16 7.16 -11.87
N PHE A 39 -0.18 7.65 -11.13
CA PHE A 39 -0.24 7.74 -9.68
C PHE A 39 -0.74 9.09 -9.22
N LEU A 40 -1.74 9.08 -8.35
CA LEU A 40 -2.15 10.26 -7.60
C LEU A 40 -1.24 10.44 -6.38
N ASP A 41 -0.44 11.49 -6.40
CA ASP A 41 0.40 11.85 -5.26
C ASP A 41 -0.43 12.53 -4.17
N ALA A 42 -0.20 12.12 -2.93
CA ALA A 42 -0.92 12.64 -1.80
C ALA A 42 -0.06 12.80 -0.55
N SER A 43 -0.46 13.71 0.30
CA SER A 43 -0.05 13.75 1.70
C SER A 43 -1.24 13.39 2.60
N PHE A 44 -0.97 12.72 3.71
CA PHE A 44 -2.01 12.39 4.67
C PHE A 44 -1.61 12.73 6.09
N SER A 45 -2.61 13.00 6.94
CA SER A 45 -2.45 13.09 8.38
C SER A 45 -3.58 12.32 9.06
N PHE A 46 -3.21 11.46 10.01
CA PHE A 46 -4.12 10.68 10.83
C PHE A 46 -3.96 11.07 12.28
N THR A 47 -5.06 11.41 12.94
CA THR A 47 -5.11 11.80 14.34
C THR A 47 -6.08 10.88 15.05
N ALA A 48 -5.61 10.17 16.06
CA ALA A 48 -6.42 9.42 17.02
C ALA A 48 -6.11 9.94 18.44
N SER A 49 -6.86 9.49 19.46
CA SER A 49 -6.74 10.02 20.82
C SER A 49 -5.32 10.07 21.37
N GLU A 50 -4.48 9.08 21.04
CA GLU A 50 -3.11 8.95 21.57
C GLU A 50 -2.04 8.92 20.48
N SER A 51 -2.41 9.10 19.21
CA SER A 51 -1.47 8.99 18.09
C SER A 51 -1.70 10.05 17.03
N PHE A 52 -0.60 10.60 16.53
CA PHE A 52 -0.59 11.44 15.35
C PHE A 52 0.43 10.88 14.36
N LEU A 53 -0.05 10.60 13.16
CA LEU A 53 0.79 10.13 12.06
C LEU A 53 0.58 11.02 10.84
N ASN A 54 1.66 11.33 10.16
CA ASN A 54 1.63 11.99 8.87
C ASN A 54 2.62 11.35 7.91
N GLY A 55 2.35 11.49 6.63
CA GLY A 55 3.20 10.92 5.61
C GLY A 55 2.80 11.34 4.21
N LYS A 56 3.57 10.83 3.25
CA LYS A 56 3.27 10.93 1.83
C LYS A 56 2.98 9.56 1.27
N ALA A 57 2.02 9.48 0.38
CA ALA A 57 1.68 8.26 -0.33
C ALA A 57 1.39 8.59 -1.80
N SER A 58 1.42 7.58 -2.66
CA SER A 58 0.85 7.66 -3.98
C SER A 58 -0.12 6.53 -4.20
N PHE A 59 -1.19 6.81 -4.91
CA PHE A 59 -2.30 5.89 -5.14
C PHE A 59 -2.41 5.54 -6.61
N LEU A 60 -2.71 4.28 -6.90
CA LEU A 60 -2.97 3.81 -8.25
C LEU A 60 -4.09 2.78 -8.23
N LYS A 61 -5.12 3.00 -9.05
CA LYS A 61 -6.18 2.01 -9.29
C LYS A 61 -5.90 1.27 -10.59
N GLN A 62 -5.65 -0.02 -10.51
CA GLN A 62 -5.45 -0.90 -11.66
C GLN A 62 -6.53 -1.98 -11.68
N LYS A 63 -7.50 -1.88 -12.59
CA LYS A 63 -8.65 -2.79 -12.65
C LYS A 63 -9.35 -2.85 -11.29
N GLU A 64 -9.30 -4.01 -10.61
CA GLU A 64 -9.91 -4.21 -9.29
C GLU A 64 -8.94 -3.94 -8.13
N ASN A 65 -7.64 -3.84 -8.40
CA ASN A 65 -6.64 -3.62 -7.36
C ASN A 65 -6.46 -2.13 -7.07
N LEU A 66 -6.32 -1.79 -5.79
CA LEU A 66 -5.86 -0.49 -5.34
C LEU A 66 -4.46 -0.63 -4.75
N ILE A 67 -3.51 0.14 -5.29
CA ILE A 67 -2.13 0.17 -4.83
C ILE A 67 -1.91 1.45 -4.04
N ILE A 68 -1.43 1.32 -2.82
CA ILE A 68 -1.04 2.43 -1.95
C ILE A 68 0.45 2.32 -1.68
N ASN A 69 1.23 3.24 -2.23
CA ASN A 69 2.67 3.32 -2.02
C ASN A 69 2.99 4.34 -0.95
N PHE A 70 3.44 3.90 0.21
CA PHE A 70 3.94 4.79 1.27
C PHE A 70 5.36 5.23 0.95
N LYS A 71 5.57 6.53 0.86
CA LYS A 71 6.91 7.12 0.65
C LYS A 71 7.68 7.11 1.97
N SER A 72 8.99 6.87 1.90
CA SER A 72 9.84 6.89 3.10
C SER A 72 9.75 8.23 3.82
N SER A 73 9.60 8.19 5.14
CA SER A 73 9.58 9.35 6.01
C SER A 73 10.15 8.98 7.38
N ARG A 74 10.19 9.95 8.31
CA ARG A 74 10.59 9.68 9.71
C ARG A 74 9.74 8.58 10.37
N PHE A 75 8.47 8.47 10.01
CA PHE A 75 7.51 7.56 10.64
C PHE A 75 7.29 6.28 9.84
N PHE A 76 7.52 6.32 8.52
CA PHE A 76 7.24 5.21 7.61
C PHE A 76 8.48 4.79 6.83
N PRO A 77 8.84 3.50 6.79
CA PRO A 77 9.71 2.97 5.74
C PRO A 77 8.97 3.03 4.39
N LYS A 78 9.69 2.92 3.29
CA LYS A 78 9.08 2.76 1.97
C LYS A 78 8.48 1.36 1.86
N PHE A 79 7.17 1.25 1.63
CA PHE A 79 6.48 0.00 1.34
C PHE A 79 5.20 0.25 0.53
N SER A 80 4.65 -0.80 -0.05
CA SER A 80 3.41 -0.73 -0.83
C SER A 80 2.41 -1.76 -0.32
N LEU A 81 1.14 -1.39 -0.33
CA LEU A 81 0.01 -2.27 -0.09
C LEU A 81 -0.78 -2.42 -1.39
N VAL A 82 -0.95 -3.65 -1.84
CA VAL A 82 -1.77 -4.00 -3.01
C VAL A 82 -3.04 -4.64 -2.51
N PHE A 83 -4.13 -3.89 -2.51
CA PHE A 83 -5.44 -4.35 -2.07
C PHE A 83 -6.19 -5.00 -3.22
N LYS A 84 -6.74 -6.19 -2.98
CA LYS A 84 -7.76 -6.81 -3.82
C LYS A 84 -9.17 -6.38 -3.38
N ASN A 85 -9.34 -6.21 -2.07
CA ASN A 85 -10.53 -5.67 -1.42
C ASN A 85 -10.14 -5.09 -0.05
N LYS A 86 -11.11 -4.61 0.73
CA LYS A 86 -10.87 -3.99 2.04
C LYS A 86 -10.11 -4.89 3.04
N ASP A 87 -10.35 -6.20 2.98
CA ASP A 87 -9.86 -7.17 3.98
C ASP A 87 -8.64 -7.95 3.49
N THR A 88 -8.29 -7.84 2.20
CA THR A 88 -7.25 -8.64 1.59
C THR A 88 -6.24 -7.78 0.86
N TYR A 89 -5.04 -7.72 1.36
CA TYR A 89 -3.93 -7.01 0.73
C TYR A 89 -2.63 -7.81 0.76
N GLN A 90 -1.73 -7.47 -0.14
CA GLN A 90 -0.35 -7.95 -0.19
C GLN A 90 0.60 -6.82 0.19
N LEU A 91 1.51 -7.08 1.14
CA LEU A 91 2.58 -6.17 1.51
C LEU A 91 3.80 -6.39 0.61
N LEU A 92 4.22 -5.35 -0.10
CA LEU A 92 5.45 -5.30 -0.87
C LEU A 92 6.44 -4.36 -0.18
N VAL A 93 7.54 -4.90 0.31
CA VAL A 93 8.56 -4.16 1.05
C VAL A 93 9.90 -4.87 0.95
N ASN A 94 10.99 -4.09 1.01
CA ASN A 94 12.33 -4.67 1.13
C ASN A 94 12.43 -5.48 2.44
N ASN A 95 13.06 -6.66 2.37
CA ASN A 95 13.17 -7.59 3.50
C ASN A 95 13.75 -6.93 4.77
N SER A 96 14.68 -6.00 4.63
CA SER A 96 15.29 -5.25 5.75
C SER A 96 14.29 -4.40 6.54
N PHE A 97 13.14 -4.07 5.95
CA PHE A 97 12.11 -3.22 6.56
C PHE A 97 10.80 -3.94 6.81
N ARG A 98 10.72 -5.24 6.52
CA ARG A 98 9.47 -6.01 6.58
C ARG A 98 8.85 -6.00 7.97
N SER A 99 9.60 -6.36 9.01
CA SER A 99 9.08 -6.40 10.39
C SER A 99 8.59 -5.03 10.87
N LYS A 100 9.29 -3.96 10.49
CA LYS A 100 8.88 -2.59 10.82
C LYS A 100 7.62 -2.17 10.07
N ALA A 101 7.47 -2.55 8.81
CA ALA A 101 6.27 -2.27 8.03
C ALA A 101 5.06 -3.03 8.60
N GLU A 102 5.20 -4.30 8.92
CA GLU A 102 4.17 -5.13 9.54
C GLU A 102 3.75 -4.57 10.91
N GLU A 103 4.69 -4.15 11.74
CA GLU A 103 4.41 -3.48 13.03
C GLU A 103 3.58 -2.19 12.84
N ILE A 104 3.96 -1.36 11.86
CA ILE A 104 3.24 -0.11 11.56
C ILE A 104 1.80 -0.42 11.11
N ILE A 105 1.63 -1.39 10.24
CA ILE A 105 0.32 -1.80 9.74
C ILE A 105 -0.56 -2.32 10.88
N GLN A 106 -0.04 -3.21 11.72
CA GLN A 106 -0.77 -3.78 12.85
C GLN A 106 -1.19 -2.74 13.89
N LYS A 107 -0.29 -1.78 14.19
CA LYS A 107 -0.59 -0.69 15.14
C LYS A 107 -1.58 0.34 14.59
N ASN A 108 -1.73 0.40 13.26
CA ASN A 108 -2.53 1.42 12.58
C ASN A 108 -3.53 0.81 11.59
N ASP A 109 -4.10 -0.32 11.93
CA ASP A 109 -5.08 -1.04 11.11
C ASP A 109 -6.26 -0.14 10.68
N LYS A 110 -6.78 0.69 11.60
CA LYS A 110 -7.84 1.66 11.32
C LYS A 110 -7.43 2.71 10.29
N LEU A 111 -6.18 3.20 10.34
CA LEU A 111 -5.65 4.10 9.33
C LEU A 111 -5.62 3.41 7.97
N ILE A 112 -5.07 2.22 7.89
CA ILE A 112 -4.91 1.46 6.65
C ILE A 112 -6.27 1.16 6.01
N PHE A 113 -7.22 0.68 6.82
CA PHE A 113 -8.60 0.42 6.39
C PHE A 113 -9.31 1.70 5.90
N THR A 114 -9.23 2.78 6.69
CA THR A 114 -9.87 4.05 6.32
C THR A 114 -9.24 4.63 5.06
N LEU A 115 -7.91 4.57 4.94
CA LEU A 115 -7.19 5.05 3.77
C LEU A 115 -7.63 4.29 2.51
N TYR A 116 -7.69 2.95 2.58
CA TYR A 116 -8.23 2.14 1.48
C TYR A 116 -9.64 2.59 1.08
N SER A 117 -10.56 2.65 2.04
CA SER A 117 -11.98 2.93 1.79
C SER A 117 -12.19 4.32 1.17
N VAL A 118 -11.47 5.31 1.67
CA VAL A 118 -11.55 6.69 1.17
C VAL A 118 -10.96 6.81 -0.24
N VAL A 119 -9.82 6.18 -0.49
CA VAL A 119 -9.15 6.25 -1.80
C VAL A 119 -9.91 5.42 -2.85
N ASP A 120 -10.44 4.25 -2.48
CA ASP A 120 -11.28 3.45 -3.40
C ASP A 120 -12.55 4.21 -3.81
N TRP A 121 -13.22 4.86 -2.84
CA TRP A 121 -14.35 5.74 -3.13
C TRP A 121 -13.96 6.90 -4.04
N TYR A 122 -12.82 7.55 -3.79
CA TYR A 122 -12.36 8.66 -4.60
C TYR A 122 -12.16 8.25 -6.06
N TYR A 123 -11.51 7.11 -6.31
CA TYR A 123 -11.34 6.60 -7.68
C TYR A 123 -12.64 6.22 -8.36
N ARG A 124 -13.57 5.65 -7.61
CA ARG A 124 -14.81 5.11 -8.16
C ARG A 124 -15.84 6.19 -8.45
N ASP A 125 -15.98 7.13 -7.53
CA ASP A 125 -17.13 8.05 -7.52
C ASP A 125 -16.72 9.52 -7.71
N CYS A 126 -15.46 9.89 -7.47
CA CYS A 126 -15.04 11.28 -7.37
C CYS A 126 -14.09 11.75 -8.46
N LEU A 127 -13.30 10.88 -9.04
CA LEU A 127 -12.29 11.27 -10.04
C LEU A 127 -12.92 11.83 -11.32
N SER A 128 -14.11 11.35 -11.68
CA SER A 128 -14.88 11.78 -12.87
C SER A 128 -16.21 12.46 -12.56
N GLY A 129 -16.54 12.69 -11.27
CA GLY A 129 -17.86 13.17 -10.85
C GLY A 129 -17.84 14.15 -9.68
N ASP A 130 -18.98 14.79 -9.45
CA ASP A 130 -19.22 15.74 -8.36
C ASP A 130 -19.56 15.04 -7.05
N CYS A 131 -18.71 14.15 -6.56
CA CYS A 131 -18.93 13.58 -5.24
C CYS A 131 -18.56 14.61 -4.15
N LYS A 132 -19.35 14.67 -3.09
CA LYS A 132 -19.09 15.56 -1.95
C LYS A 132 -19.01 14.82 -0.63
N LEU A 133 -19.74 13.71 -0.51
CA LEU A 133 -19.93 13.01 0.75
C LEU A 133 -20.02 11.51 0.56
N LEU A 134 -19.35 10.75 1.43
CA LEU A 134 -19.51 9.31 1.61
C LEU A 134 -19.80 9.02 3.09
N LYS A 135 -20.74 8.13 3.36
CA LYS A 135 -20.99 7.60 4.70
C LYS A 135 -20.73 6.10 4.71
N ILE A 136 -19.72 5.68 5.46
CA ILE A 136 -19.42 4.26 5.71
C ILE A 136 -20.09 3.88 7.02
N ILE A 137 -21.20 3.13 6.94
CA ILE A 137 -22.10 2.86 8.09
C ILE A 137 -21.43 1.91 9.08
N GLU A 138 -20.74 0.86 8.59
CA GLU A 138 -20.15 -0.19 9.42
C GLU A 138 -19.15 0.36 10.44
N ASP A 139 -18.40 1.42 10.08
CA ASP A 139 -17.35 2.01 10.91
C ASP A 139 -17.69 3.41 11.41
N SER A 140 -18.92 3.89 11.20
CA SER A 140 -19.35 5.24 11.55
C SER A 140 -18.40 6.33 10.99
N ILE A 141 -17.89 6.12 9.79
CA ILE A 141 -16.98 7.05 9.12
C ILE A 141 -17.78 7.95 8.20
N LEU A 142 -17.58 9.24 8.34
CA LEU A 142 -18.07 10.27 7.43
C LEU A 142 -16.88 10.82 6.64
N VAL A 143 -16.95 10.78 5.30
CA VAL A 143 -15.92 11.31 4.42
C VAL A 143 -16.48 12.49 3.63
N GLU A 144 -15.78 13.60 3.69
CA GLU A 144 -16.08 14.81 2.93
C GLU A 144 -14.97 15.09 1.91
N LYS A 145 -15.35 15.42 0.68
CA LYS A 145 -14.45 15.97 -0.33
C LYS A 145 -14.62 17.47 -0.40
N ILE A 146 -13.50 18.18 -0.30
CA ILE A 146 -13.39 19.63 -0.47
C ILE A 146 -12.42 19.86 -1.61
N SER A 147 -12.92 20.34 -2.74
CA SER A 147 -12.09 20.69 -3.91
C SER A 147 -11.66 22.14 -3.81
N ASP A 148 -10.37 22.39 -3.99
CA ASP A 148 -9.85 23.74 -4.17
C ASP A 148 -9.50 23.93 -5.64
N ALA A 149 -10.32 24.74 -6.32
CA ALA A 149 -10.14 25.01 -7.75
C ALA A 149 -8.89 25.88 -8.05
N GLN A 150 -8.36 26.61 -7.05
CA GLN A 150 -7.19 27.45 -7.24
C GLN A 150 -5.89 26.66 -7.09
N GLU A 151 -5.88 25.64 -6.23
CA GLU A 151 -4.69 24.85 -5.94
C GLU A 151 -4.60 23.55 -6.74
N ASP A 152 -5.59 23.24 -7.59
CA ASP A 152 -5.71 21.96 -8.31
C ASP A 152 -5.54 20.74 -7.37
N THR A 153 -6.11 20.85 -6.18
CA THR A 153 -6.04 19.85 -5.14
C THR A 153 -7.42 19.41 -4.67
N ASP A 154 -7.54 18.14 -4.31
CA ASP A 154 -8.69 17.61 -3.61
C ASP A 154 -8.31 17.23 -2.17
N LYS A 155 -9.02 17.78 -1.21
CA LYS A 155 -8.89 17.44 0.19
C LYS A 155 -10.01 16.49 0.60
N LEU A 156 -9.63 15.30 1.06
CA LEU A 156 -10.55 14.31 1.62
C LEU A 156 -10.40 14.32 3.14
N VAL A 157 -11.53 14.39 3.84
CA VAL A 157 -11.55 14.39 5.31
C VAL A 157 -12.47 13.26 5.77
N ALA A 158 -11.90 12.20 6.32
CA ALA A 158 -12.63 11.11 6.96
C ALA A 158 -12.66 11.33 8.48
N THR A 159 -13.85 11.34 9.05
CA THR A 159 -14.07 11.58 10.47
C THR A 159 -14.84 10.42 11.07
N ASN A 160 -14.37 9.93 12.20
CA ASN A 160 -15.00 8.95 13.07
C ASN A 160 -14.95 9.50 14.51
N PRO A 161 -15.79 9.09 15.45
CA PRO A 161 -15.74 9.58 16.84
C PRO A 161 -14.37 9.46 17.53
N PHE A 162 -13.54 8.51 17.09
CA PHE A 162 -12.25 8.19 17.71
C PHE A 162 -11.03 8.68 16.94
N TYR A 163 -11.18 9.03 15.66
CA TYR A 163 -10.06 9.46 14.83
C TYR A 163 -10.50 10.35 13.65
N LYS A 164 -9.52 11.02 13.07
CA LYS A 164 -9.67 11.84 11.87
C LYS A 164 -8.52 11.58 10.90
N LEU A 165 -8.85 11.30 9.64
CA LEU A 165 -7.91 11.18 8.54
C LEU A 165 -8.13 12.34 7.57
N LYS A 166 -7.06 13.04 7.22
CA LYS A 166 -7.05 14.04 6.15
C LYS A 166 -6.11 13.55 5.06
N ILE A 167 -6.54 13.63 3.82
CA ILE A 167 -5.74 13.31 2.63
C ILE A 167 -5.81 14.53 1.71
N LEU A 168 -4.67 15.00 1.26
CA LEU A 168 -4.54 16.04 0.25
C LEU A 168 -3.97 15.39 -1.01
N ILE A 169 -4.76 15.36 -2.07
CA ILE A 169 -4.41 14.77 -3.37
C ILE A 169 -4.05 15.91 -4.32
N ASN A 170 -2.87 15.84 -4.91
CA ASN A 170 -2.44 16.73 -5.98
C ASN A 170 -2.91 16.11 -7.31
N LYS A 171 -3.57 16.90 -8.15
CA LYS A 171 -4.06 16.49 -9.47
C LYS A 171 -3.04 16.69 -10.57
#